data_d38af5ddef4558a89d036c04af1c1ad5
#
_entry.id   d38af5ddef4558a89d036c04af1c1ad5
#
_cell.length_a   1.000
_cell.length_b   1.000
_cell.length_c   1.000
_cell.angle_alpha   90.00
_cell.angle_beta   90.00
_cell.angle_gamma   90.00
#
_symmetry.space_group_name_H-M   'P 1'
#
loop_
_entity.id
_entity.type
_entity.pdbx_description
1 polymer ?
#
loop_
_entity_poly.entity_id
_entity_poly.type
_entity_poly.pdbx_seq_one_letter_code
_entity_poly.pdbx_strand_id
1 'polypeptide(L)'
;MLDRIQVKQLTGALIVVTFLVIALGGVVRIYDAGESCPDWPTCFGTWDFDISEAEQGAWYEANPDEIDSRGAGHRYTTFQIFTEWAHRLLAGVVLGPLVLLNWLLVRREEELGSEVKLASSVAVALIVWQGAVGWLTVRMDNEHWSVALHLGSALAFMLSLIWLWLATARDLGEQPEWATFDPVLAARWRNRLAWISAATLFTLFSGAFVSTTAGANTSCGVNGLYDSWPLCQGEFLPSIHDWVMQSQVIHRWLVVAVEVALLAASYIIWKEIGEGQSGSTLCKLIWGATGLYLVNIGIGASYILSWDMTDGYLEYLSLVHLMLASLTFLVLATAWLGSTIALNERGS
;
A
#
# COMPACT_ATOMS: atom_id res chain seq x y z
N MET A 1 -0.93 7.56 -33.11
CA MET A 1 0.23 6.78 -32.62
C MET A 1 0.98 7.49 -31.50
N LEU A 2 1.35 8.78 -31.62
CA LEU A 2 2.03 9.54 -30.56
C LEU A 2 1.21 9.60 -29.26
N ASP A 3 -0.09 9.86 -29.33
CA ASP A 3 -0.96 10.01 -28.16
C ASP A 3 -1.11 8.71 -27.34
N ARG A 4 -1.11 7.55 -28.02
CA ARG A 4 -1.17 6.22 -27.36
C ARG A 4 0.12 5.90 -26.57
N ILE A 5 1.26 6.25 -27.15
CA ILE A 5 2.55 6.11 -26.44
C ILE A 5 2.56 7.03 -25.22
N GLN A 6 2.01 8.24 -25.35
CA GLN A 6 1.87 9.20 -24.25
C GLN A 6 0.98 8.63 -23.13
N VAL A 7 -0.14 7.98 -23.44
CA VAL A 7 -1.00 7.30 -22.45
C VAL A 7 -0.20 6.27 -21.65
N LYS A 8 0.55 5.38 -22.32
CA LYS A 8 1.37 4.36 -21.64
C LYS A 8 2.46 5.00 -20.76
N GLN A 9 3.15 6.00 -21.27
CA GLN A 9 4.21 6.69 -20.53
C GLN A 9 3.66 7.46 -19.32
N LEU A 10 2.55 8.20 -19.49
CA LEU A 10 1.90 8.92 -18.41
C LEU A 10 1.38 7.95 -17.35
N THR A 11 0.75 6.84 -17.76
CA THR A 11 0.30 5.80 -16.81
C THR A 11 1.48 5.22 -16.02
N GLY A 12 2.63 4.97 -16.67
CA GLY A 12 3.85 4.53 -15.98
C GLY A 12 4.35 5.56 -14.96
N ALA A 13 4.34 6.85 -15.33
CA ALA A 13 4.69 7.93 -14.40
C ALA A 13 3.69 8.01 -13.22
N LEU A 14 2.38 7.87 -13.49
CA LEU A 14 1.36 7.84 -12.44
C LEU A 14 1.56 6.68 -11.46
N ILE A 15 1.96 5.49 -11.92
CA ILE A 15 2.31 4.35 -11.06
C ILE A 15 3.45 4.73 -10.09
N VAL A 16 4.53 5.35 -10.61
CA VAL A 16 5.66 5.78 -9.78
C VAL A 16 5.24 6.84 -8.78
N VAL A 17 4.53 7.88 -9.22
CA VAL A 17 4.05 8.96 -8.34
C VAL A 17 3.11 8.41 -7.27
N THR A 18 2.20 7.50 -7.61
CA THR A 18 1.30 6.85 -6.64
C THR A 18 2.08 6.09 -5.58
N PHE A 19 3.12 5.35 -5.98
CA PHE A 19 3.98 4.64 -5.03
C PHE A 19 4.68 5.59 -4.05
N LEU A 20 5.17 6.73 -4.56
CA LEU A 20 5.79 7.78 -3.73
C LEU A 20 4.77 8.44 -2.79
N VAL A 21 3.53 8.65 -3.24
CA VAL A 21 2.45 9.18 -2.39
C VAL A 21 2.10 8.19 -1.28
N ILE A 22 2.05 6.87 -1.58
CA ILE A 22 1.85 5.82 -0.56
C ILE A 22 3.00 5.84 0.46
N ALA A 23 4.25 5.94 -0.01
CA ALA A 23 5.42 6.03 0.88
C ALA A 23 5.36 7.27 1.78
N LEU A 24 5.01 8.42 1.23
CA LEU A 24 4.84 9.66 2.00
C LEU A 24 3.70 9.56 3.00
N GLY A 25 2.57 8.91 2.65
CA GLY A 25 1.50 8.59 3.59
C GLY A 25 1.98 7.69 4.74
N GLY A 26 2.89 6.75 4.47
CA GLY A 26 3.58 5.98 5.50
C GLY A 26 4.43 6.86 6.42
N VAL A 27 5.16 7.85 5.86
CA VAL A 27 5.91 8.86 6.65
C VAL A 27 4.97 9.66 7.54
N VAL A 28 3.87 10.18 6.99
CA VAL A 28 2.83 10.89 7.77
C VAL A 28 2.37 10.05 8.95
N ARG A 29 2.17 8.74 8.74
CA ARG A 29 1.71 7.83 9.79
C ARG A 29 2.75 7.58 10.88
N ILE A 30 4.03 7.29 10.52
CA ILE A 30 5.07 6.97 11.51
C ILE A 30 5.51 8.17 12.34
N TYR A 31 5.38 9.38 11.81
CA TYR A 31 5.68 10.62 12.54
C TYR A 31 4.45 11.24 13.21
N ASP A 32 3.34 10.50 13.24
CA ASP A 32 2.10 10.93 13.87
C ASP A 32 1.63 12.32 13.37
N ALA A 33 1.75 12.52 12.05
CA ALA A 33 1.50 13.80 11.38
C ALA A 33 0.10 13.89 10.73
N GLY A 34 -0.70 12.82 10.80
CA GLY A 34 -1.95 12.71 10.03
C GLY A 34 -3.09 13.66 10.45
N GLU A 35 -2.87 14.46 11.51
CA GLU A 35 -3.79 15.49 11.98
C GLU A 35 -3.11 16.85 12.03
N SER A 36 -1.89 16.98 11.48
CA SER A 36 -1.11 18.20 11.57
C SER A 36 -1.63 19.34 10.66
N CYS A 37 -2.58 19.04 9.77
CA CYS A 37 -3.32 20.02 8.98
C CYS A 37 -4.83 19.88 9.29
N PRO A 38 -5.39 20.65 10.24
CA PRO A 38 -6.75 20.45 10.77
C PRO A 38 -7.85 20.74 9.75
N ASP A 39 -7.61 21.64 8.79
CA ASP A 39 -8.56 21.98 7.73
C ASP A 39 -8.20 21.32 6.39
N TRP A 40 -9.13 21.37 5.44
CA TRP A 40 -8.94 20.83 4.10
C TRP A 40 -9.62 21.75 3.06
N PRO A 41 -8.99 22.09 1.94
CA PRO A 41 -7.72 21.54 1.39
C PRO A 41 -6.45 22.23 1.90
N THR A 42 -6.59 23.26 2.70
CA THR A 42 -5.51 24.06 3.29
C THR A 42 -4.91 23.39 4.54
N CYS A 43 -3.96 24.06 5.17
CA CYS A 43 -3.37 23.70 6.45
C CYS A 43 -3.35 24.97 7.31
N PHE A 44 -4.10 25.00 8.41
CA PHE A 44 -4.32 26.21 9.21
C PHE A 44 -4.80 27.42 8.39
N GLY A 45 -5.70 27.20 7.42
CA GLY A 45 -6.27 28.25 6.57
C GLY A 45 -5.34 28.76 5.46
N THR A 46 -4.14 28.19 5.30
CA THR A 46 -3.15 28.63 4.30
C THR A 46 -2.65 27.47 3.44
N TRP A 47 -2.03 27.77 2.30
CA TRP A 47 -1.30 26.83 1.45
C TRP A 47 0.18 26.69 1.83
N ASP A 48 0.59 27.24 2.98
CA ASP A 48 1.94 27.13 3.51
C ASP A 48 2.02 26.00 4.54
N PHE A 49 3.23 25.54 4.83
CA PHE A 49 3.54 24.52 5.85
C PHE A 49 4.41 25.06 6.99
N ASP A 50 4.96 26.27 6.85
CA ASP A 50 5.78 26.88 7.89
C ASP A 50 4.90 27.71 8.84
N ILE A 51 4.15 26.99 9.66
CA ILE A 51 3.16 27.55 10.59
C ILE A 51 3.74 27.50 12.00
N SER A 52 4.00 28.66 12.59
CA SER A 52 4.50 28.77 13.96
C SER A 52 3.51 28.26 14.99
N GLU A 53 3.99 27.87 16.17
CA GLU A 53 3.14 27.45 17.30
C GLU A 53 2.11 28.53 17.70
N ALA A 54 2.47 29.81 17.60
CA ALA A 54 1.58 30.92 17.88
C ALA A 54 0.44 31.02 16.85
N GLU A 55 0.73 30.83 15.57
CA GLU A 55 -0.27 30.79 14.50
C GLU A 55 -1.20 29.59 14.63
N GLN A 56 -0.66 28.40 14.95
CA GLN A 56 -1.47 27.22 15.26
C GLN A 56 -2.43 27.50 16.43
N GLY A 57 -1.94 28.14 17.52
CA GLY A 57 -2.75 28.51 18.66
C GLY A 57 -3.88 29.49 18.31
N ALA A 58 -3.54 30.56 17.60
CA ALA A 58 -4.52 31.55 17.14
C ALA A 58 -5.58 30.93 16.20
N TRP A 59 -5.17 29.97 15.36
CA TRP A 59 -6.09 29.27 14.47
C TRP A 59 -7.08 28.40 15.26
N TYR A 60 -6.62 27.62 16.26
CA TYR A 60 -7.50 26.81 17.11
C TYR A 60 -8.46 27.65 17.99
N GLU A 61 -8.00 28.82 18.45
CA GLU A 61 -8.89 29.75 19.15
C GLU A 61 -10.04 30.24 18.25
N ALA A 62 -9.74 30.45 16.97
CA ALA A 62 -10.75 30.89 15.98
C ALA A 62 -11.62 29.72 15.45
N ASN A 63 -11.15 28.48 15.54
CA ASN A 63 -11.80 27.30 14.99
C ASN A 63 -11.86 26.14 16.03
N PRO A 64 -12.60 26.31 17.13
CA PRO A 64 -12.63 25.34 18.23
C PRO A 64 -13.23 23.98 17.82
N ASP A 65 -14.04 23.92 16.77
CA ASP A 65 -14.65 22.68 16.27
C ASP A 65 -13.68 21.81 15.45
N GLU A 66 -12.50 22.34 15.11
CA GLU A 66 -11.46 21.62 14.36
C GLU A 66 -10.29 21.16 15.26
N ILE A 67 -10.46 21.25 16.59
CA ILE A 67 -9.47 20.72 17.53
C ILE A 67 -9.55 19.20 17.51
N ASP A 68 -8.40 18.55 17.23
CA ASP A 68 -8.28 17.11 17.19
C ASP A 68 -8.29 16.45 18.58
N SER A 69 -8.17 15.11 18.62
CA SER A 69 -8.19 14.31 19.84
C SER A 69 -7.06 14.64 20.84
N ARG A 70 -6.01 15.33 20.42
CA ARG A 70 -4.86 15.74 21.27
C ARG A 70 -5.14 17.03 22.04
N GLY A 71 -6.18 17.77 21.65
CA GLY A 71 -6.67 18.95 22.32
C GLY A 71 -5.98 20.26 21.91
N ALA A 72 -6.61 21.38 22.25
CA ALA A 72 -6.21 22.73 21.85
C ALA A 72 -4.79 23.16 22.27
N GLY A 73 -4.18 22.49 23.24
CA GLY A 73 -2.81 22.76 23.70
C GLY A 73 -1.72 22.08 22.89
N HIS A 74 -2.08 21.09 22.06
CA HIS A 74 -1.09 20.39 21.22
C HIS A 74 -0.56 21.30 20.11
N ARG A 75 0.72 21.16 19.78
CA ARG A 75 1.38 21.87 18.69
C ARG A 75 2.20 20.88 17.84
N TYR A 76 2.04 21.00 16.53
CA TYR A 76 2.74 20.20 15.58
C TYR A 76 4.07 20.86 15.19
N THR A 77 5.07 20.05 14.96
CA THR A 77 6.36 20.51 14.42
C THR A 77 6.20 20.86 12.94
N THR A 78 7.04 21.78 12.44
CA THR A 78 7.10 22.12 11.00
C THR A 78 7.28 20.87 10.12
N PHE A 79 8.03 19.85 10.60
CA PHE A 79 8.21 18.61 9.85
C PHE A 79 6.91 17.80 9.72
N GLN A 80 6.12 17.70 10.78
CA GLN A 80 4.80 17.03 10.73
C GLN A 80 3.86 17.76 9.76
N ILE A 81 3.75 19.08 9.89
CA ILE A 81 2.93 19.92 8.99
C ILE A 81 3.40 19.74 7.54
N PHE A 82 4.71 19.84 7.28
CA PHE A 82 5.28 19.67 5.95
C PHE A 82 4.94 18.31 5.33
N THR A 83 5.06 17.21 6.08
CA THR A 83 4.84 15.87 5.54
C THR A 83 3.38 15.65 5.16
N GLU A 84 2.42 16.08 5.98
CA GLU A 84 1.00 16.01 5.67
C GLU A 84 0.62 16.96 4.53
N TRP A 85 1.07 18.21 4.56
CA TRP A 85 0.87 19.17 3.50
C TRP A 85 1.40 18.66 2.15
N ALA A 86 2.63 18.14 2.12
CA ALA A 86 3.24 17.59 0.91
C ALA A 86 2.47 16.38 0.39
N HIS A 87 2.00 15.48 1.28
CA HIS A 87 1.16 14.34 0.91
C HIS A 87 -0.14 14.80 0.24
N ARG A 88 -0.87 15.76 0.84
CA ARG A 88 -2.10 16.33 0.29
C ARG A 88 -1.86 17.02 -1.05
N LEU A 89 -0.78 17.81 -1.17
CA LEU A 89 -0.43 18.51 -2.40
C LEU A 89 -0.15 17.53 -3.54
N LEU A 90 0.68 16.52 -3.30
CA LEU A 90 1.01 15.51 -4.30
C LEU A 90 -0.21 14.68 -4.71
N ALA A 91 -1.05 14.28 -3.76
CA ALA A 91 -2.24 13.49 -4.04
C ALA A 91 -3.33 14.30 -4.75
N GLY A 92 -3.67 15.50 -4.24
CA GLY A 92 -4.79 16.30 -4.73
C GLY A 92 -4.45 17.18 -5.92
N VAL A 93 -3.30 17.89 -5.88
CA VAL A 93 -2.95 18.91 -6.90
C VAL A 93 -2.13 18.31 -8.04
N VAL A 94 -1.34 17.28 -7.80
CA VAL A 94 -0.51 16.66 -8.84
C VAL A 94 -1.18 15.38 -9.38
N LEU A 95 -1.37 14.38 -8.54
CA LEU A 95 -1.84 13.06 -8.97
C LEU A 95 -3.26 13.10 -9.53
N GLY A 96 -4.20 13.76 -8.83
CA GLY A 96 -5.59 13.86 -9.26
C GLY A 96 -5.77 14.45 -10.66
N PRO A 97 -5.25 15.67 -10.96
CA PRO A 97 -5.32 16.26 -12.29
C PRO A 97 -4.62 15.44 -13.38
N LEU A 98 -3.48 14.79 -13.07
CA LEU A 98 -2.78 13.95 -14.04
C LEU A 98 -3.55 12.67 -14.36
N VAL A 99 -4.25 12.07 -13.41
CA VAL A 99 -5.14 10.92 -13.66
C VAL A 99 -6.31 11.34 -14.55
N LEU A 100 -6.90 12.50 -14.31
CA LEU A 100 -7.96 13.03 -15.16
C LEU A 100 -7.45 13.34 -16.57
N LEU A 101 -6.28 13.93 -16.70
CA LEU A 101 -5.64 14.16 -18.00
C LEU A 101 -5.42 12.84 -18.74
N ASN A 102 -4.90 11.81 -18.06
CA ASN A 102 -4.69 10.50 -18.68
C ASN A 102 -6.01 9.87 -19.15
N TRP A 103 -7.07 9.97 -18.36
CA TRP A 103 -8.40 9.53 -18.74
C TRP A 103 -8.93 10.27 -19.98
N LEU A 104 -8.75 11.59 -20.08
CA LEU A 104 -9.14 12.38 -21.25
C LEU A 104 -8.37 11.97 -22.51
N LEU A 105 -7.07 11.68 -22.38
CA LEU A 105 -6.24 11.18 -23.49
C LEU A 105 -6.76 9.81 -23.96
N VAL A 106 -7.01 8.88 -23.02
CA VAL A 106 -7.60 7.56 -23.34
C VAL A 106 -8.94 7.68 -24.07
N ARG A 107 -9.80 8.65 -23.69
CA ARG A 107 -11.11 8.87 -24.31
C ARG A 107 -11.04 9.44 -25.71
N ARG A 108 -9.98 10.18 -26.03
CA ARG A 108 -9.75 10.77 -27.37
C ARG A 108 -9.21 9.73 -28.37
N GLU A 109 -8.56 8.67 -27.89
CA GLU A 109 -7.98 7.62 -28.73
C GLU A 109 -9.01 6.55 -29.07
N GLU A 110 -9.55 6.60 -30.30
CA GLU A 110 -10.57 5.65 -30.76
C GLU A 110 -10.05 4.22 -30.88
N GLU A 111 -8.76 4.06 -31.21
CA GLU A 111 -8.12 2.78 -31.45
C GLU A 111 -7.77 2.00 -30.15
N LEU A 112 -7.84 2.65 -28.97
CA LEU A 112 -7.68 1.96 -27.70
C LEU A 112 -8.93 1.14 -27.37
N GLY A 113 -8.72 -0.10 -26.97
CA GLY A 113 -9.78 -1.06 -26.67
C GLY A 113 -10.67 -0.66 -25.49
N SER A 114 -11.82 -1.32 -25.41
CA SER A 114 -12.80 -1.08 -24.33
C SER A 114 -12.23 -1.35 -22.93
N GLU A 115 -11.30 -2.30 -22.80
CA GLU A 115 -10.63 -2.62 -21.54
C GLU A 115 -9.77 -1.46 -21.04
N VAL A 116 -8.99 -0.80 -21.93
CA VAL A 116 -8.20 0.40 -21.58
C VAL A 116 -9.12 1.54 -21.14
N LYS A 117 -10.24 1.76 -21.87
CA LYS A 117 -11.23 2.78 -21.52
C LYS A 117 -11.92 2.50 -20.17
N LEU A 118 -12.19 1.24 -19.87
CA LEU A 118 -12.73 0.82 -18.56
C LEU A 118 -11.71 1.04 -17.44
N ALA A 119 -10.48 0.54 -17.61
CA ALA A 119 -9.41 0.67 -16.59
C ALA A 119 -9.13 2.14 -16.26
N SER A 120 -9.07 3.02 -17.26
CA SER A 120 -8.89 4.46 -17.04
C SER A 120 -10.06 5.10 -16.28
N SER A 121 -11.29 4.65 -16.50
CA SER A 121 -12.47 5.15 -15.78
C SER A 121 -12.53 4.64 -14.34
N VAL A 122 -12.09 3.39 -14.10
CA VAL A 122 -11.93 2.83 -12.75
C VAL A 122 -10.86 3.60 -11.99
N ALA A 123 -9.74 3.96 -12.62
CA ALA A 123 -8.71 4.76 -12.00
C ALA A 123 -9.22 6.16 -11.55
N VAL A 124 -10.03 6.83 -12.40
CA VAL A 124 -10.68 8.11 -12.02
C VAL A 124 -11.63 7.92 -10.85
N ALA A 125 -12.47 6.89 -10.88
CA ALA A 125 -13.40 6.62 -9.78
C ALA A 125 -12.66 6.34 -8.46
N LEU A 126 -11.56 5.57 -8.52
CA LEU A 126 -10.76 5.24 -7.34
C LEU A 126 -9.96 6.43 -6.80
N ILE A 127 -9.44 7.33 -7.63
CA ILE A 127 -8.74 8.52 -7.11
C ILE A 127 -9.73 9.49 -6.42
N VAL A 128 -10.94 9.64 -6.94
CA VAL A 128 -12.01 10.43 -6.28
C VAL A 128 -12.39 9.78 -4.95
N TRP A 129 -12.61 8.46 -4.95
CA TRP A 129 -12.85 7.69 -3.73
C TRP A 129 -11.72 7.85 -2.72
N GLN A 130 -10.47 7.78 -3.17
CA GLN A 130 -9.28 7.93 -2.32
C GLN A 130 -9.22 9.29 -1.64
N GLY A 131 -9.59 10.36 -2.34
CA GLY A 131 -9.73 11.70 -1.76
C GLY A 131 -10.81 11.76 -0.68
N ALA A 132 -11.97 11.14 -0.93
CA ALA A 132 -13.06 11.08 0.04
C ALA A 132 -12.67 10.26 1.29
N VAL A 133 -12.01 9.10 1.11
CA VAL A 133 -11.52 8.28 2.24
C VAL A 133 -10.40 9.00 2.99
N GLY A 134 -9.49 9.72 2.31
CA GLY A 134 -8.47 10.52 2.97
C GLY A 134 -9.04 11.61 3.85
N TRP A 135 -10.06 12.35 3.35
CA TRP A 135 -10.80 13.30 4.17
C TRP A 135 -11.48 12.63 5.38
N LEU A 136 -12.13 11.48 5.16
CA LEU A 136 -12.77 10.72 6.24
C LEU A 136 -11.76 10.28 7.30
N THR A 137 -10.58 9.84 6.90
CA THR A 137 -9.51 9.37 7.82
C THR A 137 -9.09 10.48 8.78
N VAL A 138 -8.91 11.71 8.29
CA VAL A 138 -8.63 12.88 9.15
C VAL A 138 -9.80 13.18 10.07
N ARG A 139 -11.03 13.20 9.55
CA ARG A 139 -12.26 13.46 10.37
C ARG A 139 -12.55 12.38 11.42
N MET A 140 -11.95 11.21 11.28
CA MET A 140 -12.07 10.09 12.23
C MET A 140 -10.83 9.97 13.13
N ASP A 141 -10.05 11.04 13.30
CA ASP A 141 -8.84 11.06 14.13
C ASP A 141 -7.92 9.87 13.88
N ASN A 142 -7.74 9.51 12.59
CA ASN A 142 -6.93 8.36 12.14
C ASN A 142 -7.31 7.01 12.79
N GLU A 143 -8.60 6.77 13.04
CA GLU A 143 -9.12 5.51 13.53
C GLU A 143 -8.59 4.32 12.70
N HIS A 144 -8.28 3.20 13.33
CA HIS A 144 -7.58 2.03 12.74
C HIS A 144 -8.20 1.57 11.42
N TRP A 145 -9.54 1.46 11.38
CA TRP A 145 -10.25 1.00 10.19
C TRP A 145 -10.20 2.02 9.05
N SER A 146 -10.20 3.33 9.36
CA SER A 146 -10.14 4.39 8.36
C SER A 146 -8.77 4.44 7.69
N VAL A 147 -7.69 4.29 8.46
CA VAL A 147 -6.31 4.18 7.95
C VAL A 147 -6.15 2.93 7.08
N ALA A 148 -6.67 1.78 7.53
CA ALA A 148 -6.61 0.54 6.74
C ALA A 148 -7.41 0.67 5.44
N LEU A 149 -8.61 1.29 5.48
CA LEU A 149 -9.42 1.57 4.29
C LEU A 149 -8.70 2.50 3.32
N HIS A 150 -8.04 3.55 3.83
CA HIS A 150 -7.29 4.51 3.01
C HIS A 150 -6.12 3.83 2.30
N LEU A 151 -5.34 3.02 3.01
CA LEU A 151 -4.25 2.24 2.43
C LEU A 151 -4.76 1.22 1.39
N GLY A 152 -5.81 0.47 1.71
CA GLY A 152 -6.41 -0.49 0.79
C GLY A 152 -6.95 0.14 -0.47
N SER A 153 -7.59 1.30 -0.35
CA SER A 153 -8.08 2.10 -1.48
C SER A 153 -6.92 2.60 -2.35
N ALA A 154 -5.80 3.03 -1.74
CA ALA A 154 -4.59 3.45 -2.46
C ALA A 154 -3.96 2.30 -3.25
N LEU A 155 -3.91 1.09 -2.66
CA LEU A 155 -3.43 -0.11 -3.35
C LEU A 155 -4.37 -0.55 -4.48
N ALA A 156 -5.69 -0.45 -4.30
CA ALA A 156 -6.66 -0.70 -5.36
C ALA A 156 -6.53 0.30 -6.52
N PHE A 157 -6.32 1.59 -6.20
CA PHE A 157 -6.03 2.62 -7.19
C PHE A 157 -4.72 2.32 -7.95
N MET A 158 -3.65 1.99 -7.24
CA MET A 158 -2.38 1.58 -7.83
C MET A 158 -2.55 0.39 -8.78
N LEU A 159 -3.32 -0.63 -8.35
CA LEU A 159 -3.60 -1.81 -9.16
C LEU A 159 -4.41 -1.46 -10.43
N SER A 160 -5.33 -0.49 -10.36
CA SER A 160 -6.06 -0.01 -11.53
C SER A 160 -5.15 0.70 -12.56
N LEU A 161 -4.14 1.42 -12.11
CA LEU A 161 -3.11 2.01 -12.97
C LEU A 161 -2.21 0.95 -13.62
N ILE A 162 -1.84 -0.09 -12.86
CA ILE A 162 -1.09 -1.25 -13.40
C ILE A 162 -1.93 -1.95 -14.47
N TRP A 163 -3.22 -2.18 -14.21
CA TRP A 163 -4.14 -2.73 -15.19
C TRP A 163 -4.22 -1.88 -16.45
N LEU A 164 -4.40 -0.58 -16.30
CA LEU A 164 -4.43 0.38 -17.41
C LEU A 164 -3.13 0.32 -18.23
N TRP A 165 -1.98 0.24 -17.56
CA TRP A 165 -0.69 0.17 -18.22
C TRP A 165 -0.52 -1.15 -19.01
N LEU A 166 -0.86 -2.30 -18.40
CA LEU A 166 -0.78 -3.62 -19.04
C LEU A 166 -1.71 -3.71 -20.25
N ALA A 167 -2.96 -3.27 -20.12
CA ALA A 167 -3.93 -3.26 -21.21
C ALA A 167 -3.49 -2.34 -22.35
N THR A 168 -2.96 -1.16 -22.04
CA THR A 168 -2.43 -0.23 -23.04
C THR A 168 -1.20 -0.82 -23.75
N ALA A 169 -0.26 -1.41 -23.01
CA ALA A 169 0.92 -2.06 -23.58
C ALA A 169 0.54 -3.21 -24.53
N ARG A 170 -0.49 -3.97 -24.19
CA ARG A 170 -1.05 -5.02 -25.05
C ARG A 170 -1.64 -4.44 -26.35
N ASP A 171 -2.50 -3.44 -26.24
CA ASP A 171 -3.17 -2.83 -27.40
C ASP A 171 -2.17 -2.16 -28.37
N LEU A 172 -1.00 -1.76 -27.85
CA LEU A 172 0.11 -1.24 -28.65
C LEU A 172 1.02 -2.34 -29.24
N GLY A 173 0.89 -3.59 -28.82
CA GLY A 173 1.84 -4.66 -29.16
C GLY A 173 3.25 -4.45 -28.53
N GLU A 174 3.32 -3.69 -27.46
CA GLU A 174 4.57 -3.33 -26.75
C GLU A 174 4.64 -3.97 -25.35
N GLN A 175 4.07 -5.15 -25.17
CA GLN A 175 4.20 -5.90 -23.92
C GLN A 175 5.64 -6.35 -23.70
N PRO A 176 6.27 -5.99 -22.57
CA PRO A 176 7.59 -6.49 -22.23
C PRO A 176 7.52 -7.98 -21.83
N GLU A 177 8.65 -8.69 -21.96
CA GLU A 177 8.73 -10.11 -21.61
C GLU A 177 8.26 -10.41 -20.17
N TRP A 178 8.57 -9.54 -19.22
CA TRP A 178 8.16 -9.70 -17.81
C TRP A 178 6.65 -9.52 -17.59
N ALA A 179 5.90 -9.05 -18.56
CA ALA A 179 4.44 -8.92 -18.53
C ALA A 179 3.73 -9.88 -19.50
N THR A 180 4.47 -10.79 -20.13
CA THR A 180 3.93 -11.81 -21.03
C THR A 180 3.69 -13.12 -20.26
N PHE A 181 2.47 -13.61 -20.28
CA PHE A 181 2.05 -14.78 -19.51
C PHE A 181 1.69 -15.95 -20.43
N ASP A 182 2.16 -17.16 -20.11
CA ASP A 182 1.69 -18.38 -20.77
C ASP A 182 0.22 -18.64 -20.42
N PRO A 183 -0.68 -18.71 -21.39
CA PRO A 183 -2.11 -18.81 -21.11
C PRO A 183 -2.53 -20.13 -20.44
N VAL A 184 -1.81 -21.23 -20.64
CA VAL A 184 -2.11 -22.52 -20.00
C VAL A 184 -1.77 -22.44 -18.50
N LEU A 185 -0.60 -21.90 -18.22
CA LEU A 185 -0.16 -21.69 -16.84
C LEU A 185 -1.04 -20.63 -16.13
N ALA A 186 -1.36 -19.54 -16.83
CA ALA A 186 -2.27 -18.50 -16.35
C ALA A 186 -3.64 -19.04 -15.95
N ALA A 187 -4.26 -19.90 -16.78
CA ALA A 187 -5.55 -20.53 -16.48
C ALA A 187 -5.54 -21.36 -15.20
N ARG A 188 -4.41 -22.07 -14.96
CA ARG A 188 -4.22 -22.91 -13.78
C ARG A 188 -3.99 -22.11 -12.51
N TRP A 189 -3.27 -20.98 -12.62
CA TRP A 189 -2.79 -20.21 -11.48
C TRP A 189 -3.66 -19.01 -11.11
N ARG A 190 -4.50 -18.49 -12.02
CA ARG A 190 -5.30 -17.29 -11.78
C ARG A 190 -6.04 -17.28 -10.44
N ASN A 191 -6.77 -18.37 -10.14
CA ASN A 191 -7.54 -18.42 -8.89
C ASN A 191 -6.64 -18.57 -7.66
N ARG A 192 -5.54 -19.32 -7.76
CA ARG A 192 -4.55 -19.43 -6.68
C ARG A 192 -3.92 -18.07 -6.37
N LEU A 193 -3.56 -17.32 -7.41
CA LEU A 193 -3.01 -15.96 -7.28
C LEU A 193 -4.02 -15.01 -6.63
N ALA A 194 -5.30 -15.07 -7.03
CA ALA A 194 -6.35 -14.26 -6.41
C ALA A 194 -6.43 -14.50 -4.89
N TRP A 195 -6.44 -15.76 -4.46
CA TRP A 195 -6.51 -16.11 -3.05
C TRP A 195 -5.25 -15.73 -2.27
N ILE A 196 -4.05 -15.95 -2.82
CA ILE A 196 -2.80 -15.58 -2.17
C ILE A 196 -2.69 -14.05 -2.07
N SER A 197 -3.05 -13.32 -3.14
CA SER A 197 -3.10 -11.85 -3.11
C SER A 197 -4.07 -11.32 -2.07
N ALA A 198 -5.28 -11.91 -1.98
CA ALA A 198 -6.26 -11.53 -0.97
C ALA A 198 -5.77 -11.82 0.46
N ALA A 199 -5.13 -12.96 0.70
CA ALA A 199 -4.54 -13.31 1.99
C ALA A 199 -3.40 -12.35 2.36
N THR A 200 -2.54 -12.00 1.40
CA THR A 200 -1.46 -11.02 1.61
C THR A 200 -2.02 -9.63 1.95
N LEU A 201 -3.07 -9.18 1.23
CA LEU A 201 -3.75 -7.91 1.52
C LEU A 201 -4.39 -7.92 2.92
N PHE A 202 -5.04 -9.02 3.29
CA PHE A 202 -5.64 -9.17 4.62
C PHE A 202 -4.57 -9.11 5.73
N THR A 203 -3.41 -9.75 5.51
CA THR A 203 -2.28 -9.67 6.43
C THR A 203 -1.72 -8.25 6.53
N LEU A 204 -1.65 -7.52 5.41
CA LEU A 204 -1.25 -6.11 5.38
C LEU A 204 -2.23 -5.25 6.21
N PHE A 205 -3.53 -5.47 6.09
CA PHE A 205 -4.54 -4.77 6.91
C PHE A 205 -4.40 -5.09 8.39
N SER A 206 -4.12 -6.37 8.75
CA SER A 206 -3.85 -6.72 10.15
C SER A 206 -2.62 -5.99 10.69
N GLY A 207 -1.57 -5.81 9.87
CA GLY A 207 -0.38 -5.03 10.23
C GLY A 207 -0.68 -3.54 10.37
N ALA A 208 -1.50 -2.96 9.48
CA ALA A 208 -1.95 -1.58 9.59
C ALA A 208 -2.77 -1.38 10.89
N PHE A 209 -3.62 -2.32 11.24
CA PHE A 209 -4.36 -2.30 12.50
C PHE A 209 -3.43 -2.34 13.72
N VAL A 210 -2.43 -3.23 13.74
CA VAL A 210 -1.41 -3.28 14.80
C VAL A 210 -0.67 -1.95 14.91
N SER A 211 -0.22 -1.38 13.79
CA SER A 211 0.57 -0.14 13.79
C SER A 211 -0.20 1.09 14.28
N THR A 212 -1.52 1.08 14.15
CA THR A 212 -2.39 2.17 14.61
C THR A 212 -2.91 1.97 16.03
N THR A 213 -2.76 0.76 16.59
CA THR A 213 -3.22 0.42 17.94
C THR A 213 -2.16 0.80 18.98
N ALA A 214 -2.48 1.73 19.87
CA ALA A 214 -1.58 2.16 20.92
C ALA A 214 -1.13 0.98 21.79
N GLY A 215 0.19 0.82 21.97
CA GLY A 215 0.80 -0.24 22.76
C GLY A 215 0.88 -1.62 22.09
N ALA A 216 0.33 -1.80 20.87
CA ALA A 216 0.37 -3.11 20.22
C ALA A 216 1.80 -3.59 19.92
N ASN A 217 2.69 -2.69 19.50
CA ASN A 217 4.08 -3.04 19.20
C ASN A 217 4.85 -3.54 20.42
N THR A 218 4.52 -3.08 21.63
CA THR A 218 5.15 -3.48 22.90
C THR A 218 4.43 -4.62 23.62
N SER A 219 3.21 -4.98 23.18
CA SER A 219 2.34 -5.93 23.86
C SER A 219 2.93 -7.34 23.98
N CYS A 220 3.81 -7.74 23.06
CA CYS A 220 4.53 -9.01 23.10
C CYS A 220 5.87 -8.94 23.84
N GLY A 221 6.13 -7.86 24.59
CA GLY A 221 7.39 -7.65 25.30
C GLY A 221 8.37 -6.80 24.51
N VAL A 222 9.42 -6.34 25.22
CA VAL A 222 10.48 -5.45 24.70
C VAL A 222 11.89 -5.92 25.07
N ASN A 223 12.02 -7.12 25.64
CA ASN A 223 13.28 -7.65 26.17
C ASN A 223 14.10 -8.45 25.13
N GLY A 224 13.91 -8.16 23.85
CA GLY A 224 14.74 -8.68 22.76
C GLY A 224 14.36 -10.07 22.27
N LEU A 225 15.36 -10.78 21.74
CA LEU A 225 15.18 -12.06 21.09
C LEU A 225 14.62 -13.13 22.05
N TYR A 226 13.69 -13.93 21.57
CA TYR A 226 12.91 -14.96 22.28
C TYR A 226 11.91 -14.45 23.33
N ASP A 227 11.96 -13.18 23.76
CA ASP A 227 10.90 -12.57 24.56
C ASP A 227 9.85 -11.92 23.64
N SER A 228 10.29 -10.93 22.87
CA SER A 228 9.42 -10.11 22.04
C SER A 228 9.30 -10.59 20.58
N TRP A 229 10.25 -11.38 20.09
CA TRP A 229 10.24 -12.02 18.76
C TRP A 229 11.21 -13.21 18.69
N PRO A 230 10.90 -14.34 18.00
CA PRO A 230 9.62 -14.65 17.30
C PRO A 230 8.48 -15.00 18.26
N LEU A 231 8.77 -15.21 19.51
CA LEU A 231 7.81 -15.50 20.58
C LEU A 231 7.08 -14.22 21.01
N CYS A 232 6.12 -14.34 21.88
CA CYS A 232 5.40 -13.22 22.48
C CYS A 232 5.38 -13.45 24.00
N GLN A 233 6.04 -12.57 24.74
CA GLN A 233 6.32 -12.74 26.18
C GLN A 233 7.02 -14.08 26.50
N GLY A 234 7.93 -14.50 25.64
CA GLY A 234 8.67 -15.74 25.78
C GLY A 234 7.91 -17.01 25.41
N GLU A 235 6.65 -16.91 24.97
CA GLU A 235 5.79 -18.06 24.66
C GLU A 235 5.39 -18.07 23.18
N PHE A 236 5.22 -19.29 22.63
CA PHE A 236 4.72 -19.47 21.26
C PHE A 236 3.20 -19.24 21.17
N LEU A 237 2.47 -19.63 22.21
CA LEU A 237 1.03 -19.39 22.39
C LEU A 237 0.82 -18.69 23.72
N PRO A 238 1.01 -17.36 23.78
CA PRO A 238 0.90 -16.62 25.04
C PRO A 238 -0.54 -16.60 25.55
N SER A 239 -0.69 -16.46 26.85
CA SER A 239 -1.99 -16.16 27.45
C SER A 239 -2.41 -14.75 27.06
N ILE A 240 -3.43 -14.63 26.21
CA ILE A 240 -3.92 -13.35 25.70
C ILE A 240 -4.78 -12.68 26.78
N HIS A 241 -4.33 -11.53 27.27
CA HIS A 241 -5.00 -10.80 28.33
C HIS A 241 -5.92 -9.70 27.81
N ASP A 242 -5.62 -9.15 26.64
CA ASP A 242 -6.36 -8.06 26.02
C ASP A 242 -6.36 -8.13 24.48
N TRP A 243 -7.20 -7.31 23.85
CA TRP A 243 -7.32 -7.26 22.41
C TRP A 243 -6.10 -6.64 21.71
N VAL A 244 -5.31 -5.81 22.41
CA VAL A 244 -4.10 -5.17 21.89
C VAL A 244 -3.05 -6.24 21.59
N MET A 245 -2.76 -7.09 22.59
CA MET A 245 -1.87 -8.24 22.42
C MET A 245 -2.42 -9.25 21.41
N GLN A 246 -3.73 -9.50 21.43
CA GLN A 246 -4.40 -10.37 20.47
C GLN A 246 -4.16 -9.90 19.02
N SER A 247 -4.21 -8.62 18.75
CA SER A 247 -3.97 -8.06 17.40
C SER A 247 -2.57 -8.39 16.91
N GLN A 248 -1.57 -8.23 17.76
CA GLN A 248 -0.16 -8.52 17.45
C GLN A 248 0.06 -10.02 17.20
N VAL A 249 -0.52 -10.89 18.03
CA VAL A 249 -0.42 -12.35 17.89
C VAL A 249 -1.10 -12.83 16.61
N ILE A 250 -2.31 -12.33 16.31
CA ILE A 250 -3.03 -12.67 15.08
C ILE A 250 -2.22 -12.23 13.85
N HIS A 251 -1.68 -11.02 13.84
CA HIS A 251 -0.86 -10.55 12.73
C HIS A 251 0.33 -11.50 12.46
N ARG A 252 1.07 -11.90 13.49
CA ARG A 252 2.20 -12.83 13.35
C ARG A 252 1.77 -14.20 12.79
N TRP A 253 0.65 -14.75 13.24
CA TRP A 253 0.13 -16.02 12.73
C TRP A 253 -0.32 -15.92 11.28
N LEU A 254 -0.94 -14.81 10.88
CA LEU A 254 -1.30 -14.55 9.49
C LEU A 254 -0.04 -14.45 8.62
N VAL A 255 1.00 -13.77 9.11
CA VAL A 255 2.30 -13.69 8.42
C VAL A 255 2.89 -15.07 8.17
N VAL A 256 2.92 -15.94 9.18
CA VAL A 256 3.40 -17.34 9.05
C VAL A 256 2.56 -18.12 8.05
N ALA A 257 1.23 -18.02 8.14
CA ALA A 257 0.32 -18.72 7.23
C ALA A 257 0.50 -18.32 5.77
N VAL A 258 0.65 -17.02 5.50
CA VAL A 258 0.88 -16.50 4.14
C VAL A 258 2.26 -16.91 3.63
N GLU A 259 3.31 -16.88 4.47
CA GLU A 259 4.64 -17.33 4.05
C GLU A 259 4.63 -18.81 3.68
N VAL A 260 3.99 -19.68 4.48
CA VAL A 260 3.84 -21.10 4.15
C VAL A 260 3.11 -21.29 2.81
N ALA A 261 2.05 -20.49 2.57
CA ALA A 261 1.33 -20.53 1.29
C ALA A 261 2.20 -20.08 0.10
N LEU A 262 3.03 -19.05 0.28
CA LEU A 262 3.96 -18.55 -0.74
C LEU A 262 5.07 -19.55 -1.05
N LEU A 263 5.66 -20.18 -0.02
CA LEU A 263 6.65 -21.26 -0.18
C LEU A 263 6.05 -22.46 -0.91
N ALA A 264 4.84 -22.87 -0.53
CA ALA A 264 4.11 -23.95 -1.20
C ALA A 264 3.82 -23.59 -2.67
N ALA A 265 3.37 -22.36 -2.95
CA ALA A 265 3.12 -21.87 -4.30
C ALA A 265 4.41 -21.87 -5.14
N SER A 266 5.52 -21.40 -4.57
CA SER A 266 6.85 -21.41 -5.21
C SER A 266 7.33 -22.83 -5.55
N TYR A 267 7.12 -23.78 -4.65
CA TYR A 267 7.45 -25.18 -4.87
C TYR A 267 6.57 -25.85 -5.94
N ILE A 268 5.25 -25.59 -5.87
CA ILE A 268 4.29 -26.17 -6.81
C ILE A 268 4.56 -25.66 -8.23
N ILE A 269 4.73 -24.34 -8.41
CA ILE A 269 5.00 -23.79 -9.76
C ILE A 269 6.32 -24.30 -10.31
N TRP A 270 7.36 -24.41 -9.49
CA TRP A 270 8.64 -24.96 -9.89
C TRP A 270 8.50 -26.40 -10.40
N LYS A 271 7.71 -27.24 -9.74
CA LYS A 271 7.42 -28.62 -10.22
C LYS A 271 6.57 -28.64 -11.49
N GLU A 272 5.62 -27.73 -11.64
CA GLU A 272 4.71 -27.70 -12.80
C GLU A 272 5.40 -27.29 -14.10
N ILE A 273 6.43 -26.41 -14.03
CA ILE A 273 7.13 -25.92 -15.24
C ILE A 273 8.25 -26.82 -15.74
N GLY A 274 8.76 -27.78 -14.94
CA GLY A 274 9.86 -28.66 -15.33
C GLY A 274 11.19 -27.93 -15.61
N GLU A 275 12.24 -28.68 -15.92
CA GLU A 275 13.61 -28.16 -16.05
C GLU A 275 13.85 -27.20 -17.25
N GLY A 276 12.92 -27.07 -18.17
CA GLY A 276 13.09 -26.23 -19.39
C GLY A 276 12.39 -24.87 -19.36
N GLN A 277 11.49 -24.60 -18.41
CA GLN A 277 10.65 -23.39 -18.36
C GLN A 277 10.79 -22.56 -17.08
N SER A 278 11.87 -22.75 -16.32
CA SER A 278 12.15 -21.97 -15.09
C SER A 278 12.21 -20.46 -15.31
N GLY A 279 12.27 -20.02 -16.56
CA GLY A 279 12.23 -18.62 -16.97
C GLY A 279 10.83 -18.02 -17.15
N SER A 280 9.72 -18.75 -16.89
CA SER A 280 8.38 -18.18 -17.08
C SER A 280 8.16 -16.97 -16.19
N THR A 281 7.50 -15.94 -16.73
CA THR A 281 7.16 -14.70 -16.02
C THR A 281 6.46 -15.00 -14.70
N LEU A 282 5.46 -15.89 -14.72
CA LEU A 282 4.69 -16.23 -13.55
C LEU A 282 5.52 -16.84 -12.43
N CYS A 283 6.48 -17.72 -12.80
CA CYS A 283 7.41 -18.31 -11.83
C CYS A 283 8.26 -17.22 -11.16
N LYS A 284 8.84 -16.32 -11.98
CA LYS A 284 9.67 -15.22 -11.48
C LYS A 284 8.90 -14.29 -10.52
N LEU A 285 7.63 -13.97 -10.83
CA LEU A 285 6.80 -13.12 -9.98
C LEU A 285 6.45 -13.79 -8.66
N ILE A 286 6.08 -15.09 -8.65
CA ILE A 286 5.78 -15.82 -7.42
C ILE A 286 7.03 -15.94 -6.54
N TRP A 287 8.17 -16.30 -7.11
CA TRP A 287 9.43 -16.41 -6.38
C TRP A 287 9.92 -15.06 -5.86
N GLY A 288 9.78 -14.00 -6.69
CA GLY A 288 10.08 -12.64 -6.29
C GLY A 288 9.22 -12.17 -5.12
N ALA A 289 7.90 -12.44 -5.17
CA ALA A 289 6.98 -12.12 -4.08
C ALA A 289 7.33 -12.89 -2.79
N THR A 290 7.66 -14.19 -2.90
CA THR A 290 8.08 -15.01 -1.75
C THR A 290 9.37 -14.46 -1.12
N GLY A 291 10.37 -14.11 -1.94
CA GLY A 291 11.61 -13.50 -1.46
C GLY A 291 11.39 -12.14 -0.79
N LEU A 292 10.55 -11.28 -1.39
CA LEU A 292 10.17 -9.99 -0.80
C LEU A 292 9.47 -10.17 0.55
N TYR A 293 8.58 -11.16 0.66
CA TYR A 293 7.85 -11.42 1.90
C TYR A 293 8.77 -11.94 3.00
N LEU A 294 9.71 -12.84 2.69
CA LEU A 294 10.74 -13.30 3.63
C LEU A 294 11.60 -12.14 4.15
N VAL A 295 12.07 -11.26 3.24
CA VAL A 295 12.80 -10.04 3.63
C VAL A 295 11.93 -9.16 4.53
N ASN A 296 10.65 -9.02 4.20
CA ASN A 296 9.72 -8.23 4.97
C ASN A 296 9.51 -8.77 6.40
N ILE A 297 9.46 -10.09 6.59
CA ILE A 297 9.45 -10.72 7.91
C ILE A 297 10.69 -10.32 8.71
N GLY A 298 11.87 -10.37 8.07
CA GLY A 298 13.13 -9.96 8.69
C GLY A 298 13.14 -8.48 9.10
N ILE A 299 12.60 -7.59 8.27
CA ILE A 299 12.48 -6.15 8.59
C ILE A 299 11.49 -5.93 9.76
N GLY A 300 10.34 -6.61 9.75
CA GLY A 300 9.38 -6.55 10.87
C GLY A 300 9.96 -7.06 12.18
N ALA A 301 10.73 -8.15 12.13
CA ALA A 301 11.50 -8.65 13.27
C ALA A 301 12.50 -7.61 13.78
N SER A 302 13.27 -7.01 12.87
CA SER A 302 14.26 -5.98 13.20
C SER A 302 13.61 -4.73 13.81
N TYR A 303 12.42 -4.34 13.35
CA TYR A 303 11.65 -3.25 13.93
C TYR A 303 11.29 -3.53 15.39
N ILE A 304 10.71 -4.69 15.69
CA ILE A 304 10.34 -5.06 17.07
C ILE A 304 11.58 -5.17 17.97
N LEU A 305 12.67 -5.79 17.49
CA LEU A 305 13.90 -5.96 18.24
C LEU A 305 14.70 -4.67 18.43
N SER A 306 14.42 -3.62 17.64
CA SER A 306 15.13 -2.34 17.77
C SER A 306 14.88 -1.66 19.10
N TRP A 307 13.76 -1.91 19.76
CA TRP A 307 13.46 -1.35 21.09
C TRP A 307 14.51 -1.70 22.13
N ASP A 308 14.88 -2.98 22.21
CA ASP A 308 15.91 -3.46 23.16
C ASP A 308 17.31 -2.88 22.85
N MET A 309 17.57 -2.55 21.58
CA MET A 309 18.87 -2.06 21.13
C MET A 309 19.06 -0.53 21.27
N THR A 310 17.96 0.24 21.21
CA THR A 310 18.01 1.71 21.06
C THR A 310 17.10 2.47 22.03
N ASP A 311 16.50 1.80 23.02
CA ASP A 311 15.49 2.36 23.93
C ASP A 311 14.31 3.03 23.18
N GLY A 312 13.94 2.45 22.04
CA GLY A 312 12.84 2.93 21.20
C GLY A 312 12.80 2.22 19.85
N TYR A 313 11.73 2.43 19.09
CA TYR A 313 11.62 1.85 17.76
C TYR A 313 12.38 2.66 16.71
N LEU A 314 13.05 1.96 15.80
CA LEU A 314 13.59 2.55 14.58
C LEU A 314 12.46 2.69 13.54
N GLU A 315 11.71 3.78 13.60
CA GLU A 315 10.46 3.98 12.85
C GLU A 315 10.62 3.86 11.33
N TYR A 316 11.80 4.14 10.77
CA TYR A 316 12.06 3.92 9.35
C TYR A 316 11.96 2.44 8.95
N LEU A 317 12.17 1.49 9.88
CA LEU A 317 11.98 0.06 9.61
C LEU A 317 10.49 -0.28 9.45
N SER A 318 9.61 0.39 10.20
CA SER A 318 8.16 0.24 10.03
C SER A 318 7.70 0.75 8.64
N LEU A 319 8.28 1.86 8.14
CA LEU A 319 8.05 2.33 6.78
C LEU A 319 8.50 1.30 5.73
N VAL A 320 9.73 0.81 5.85
CA VAL A 320 10.28 -0.21 4.94
C VAL A 320 9.43 -1.48 4.96
N HIS A 321 8.98 -1.91 6.16
CA HIS A 321 8.08 -3.05 6.34
C HIS A 321 6.74 -2.85 5.60
N LEU A 322 6.12 -1.69 5.75
CA LEU A 322 4.89 -1.33 5.03
C LEU A 322 5.09 -1.35 3.51
N MET A 323 6.18 -0.75 3.02
CA MET A 323 6.46 -0.67 1.58
C MET A 323 6.74 -2.04 0.96
N LEU A 324 7.48 -2.91 1.65
CA LEU A 324 7.73 -4.29 1.20
C LEU A 324 6.46 -5.14 1.20
N ALA A 325 5.60 -5.02 2.22
CA ALA A 325 4.30 -5.67 2.27
C ALA A 325 3.41 -5.23 1.09
N SER A 326 3.34 -3.92 0.84
CA SER A 326 2.61 -3.34 -0.28
C SER A 326 3.14 -3.82 -1.63
N LEU A 327 4.47 -3.85 -1.80
CA LEU A 327 5.12 -4.33 -3.01
C LEU A 327 4.86 -5.82 -3.24
N THR A 328 4.92 -6.66 -2.19
CA THR A 328 4.60 -8.08 -2.29
C THR A 328 3.18 -8.30 -2.78
N PHE A 329 2.21 -7.59 -2.19
CA PHE A 329 0.81 -7.63 -2.66
C PHE A 329 0.70 -7.19 -4.12
N LEU A 330 1.30 -6.08 -4.50
CA LEU A 330 1.24 -5.56 -5.87
C LEU A 330 1.86 -6.52 -6.89
N VAL A 331 2.96 -7.20 -6.56
CA VAL A 331 3.59 -8.21 -7.44
C VAL A 331 2.64 -9.39 -7.66
N LEU A 332 2.02 -9.92 -6.61
CA LEU A 332 1.06 -11.02 -6.70
C LEU A 332 -0.21 -10.61 -7.44
N ALA A 333 -0.75 -9.44 -7.17
CA ALA A 333 -1.92 -8.90 -7.82
C ALA A 333 -1.66 -8.58 -9.30
N THR A 334 -0.44 -8.14 -9.65
CA THR A 334 0.00 -7.97 -11.05
C THR A 334 0.07 -9.30 -11.77
N ALA A 335 0.58 -10.36 -11.11
CA ALA A 335 0.58 -11.71 -11.66
C ALA A 335 -0.83 -12.23 -11.91
N TRP A 336 -1.77 -11.96 -11.00
CA TRP A 336 -3.18 -12.27 -11.17
C TRP A 336 -3.83 -11.50 -12.34
N LEU A 337 -3.59 -10.19 -12.43
CA LEU A 337 -4.08 -9.34 -13.53
C LEU A 337 -3.55 -9.80 -14.87
N GLY A 338 -2.24 -9.98 -15.01
CA GLY A 338 -1.61 -10.44 -16.24
C GLY A 338 -2.12 -11.82 -16.66
N SER A 339 -2.32 -12.73 -15.70
CA SER A 339 -2.96 -14.03 -15.98
C SER A 339 -4.40 -13.89 -16.47
N THR A 340 -5.16 -12.91 -15.96
CA THR A 340 -6.54 -12.64 -16.39
C THR A 340 -6.60 -12.05 -17.79
N ILE A 341 -5.70 -11.11 -18.10
CA ILE A 341 -5.59 -10.49 -19.43
C ILE A 341 -5.24 -11.56 -20.49
N ALA A 342 -4.24 -12.41 -20.22
CA ALA A 342 -3.82 -13.49 -21.13
C ALA A 342 -4.92 -14.52 -21.43
N LEU A 343 -5.90 -14.69 -20.54
CA LEU A 343 -7.05 -15.57 -20.75
C LEU A 343 -8.14 -14.91 -21.61
N ASN A 344 -8.34 -13.62 -21.48
CA ASN A 344 -9.34 -12.87 -22.26
C ASN A 344 -8.98 -12.86 -23.76
N GLU A 345 -7.68 -12.87 -24.10
CA GLU A 345 -7.20 -12.95 -25.49
C GLU A 345 -7.56 -14.25 -26.22
N ARG A 346 -7.79 -15.36 -25.49
CA ARG A 346 -8.21 -16.64 -26.09
C ARG A 346 -9.72 -16.74 -26.33
N GLY A 347 -10.51 -15.90 -25.65
CA GLY A 347 -11.96 -15.91 -25.75
C GLY A 347 -12.53 -14.94 -26.80
N SER A 348 -11.68 -14.06 -27.35
CA SER A 348 -12.00 -13.11 -28.44
C SER A 348 -11.51 -13.63 -29.78
#